data_360906cb1a6f212b7d8ee3b402ccbc46
#
_entry.id   360906cb1a6f212b7d8ee3b402ccbc46
#
_cell.length_a   1.000
_cell.length_b   1.000
_cell.length_c   1.000
_cell.angle_alpha   90.00
_cell.angle_beta   90.00
_cell.angle_gamma   90.00
#
_symmetry.space_group_name_H-M   'P 1'
#
loop_
_entity.id
_entity.type
_entity.pdbx_description
1 polymer ?
#
loop_
_entity_poly.entity_id
_entity_poly.type
_entity_poly.pdbx_seq_one_letter_code
_entity_poly.pdbx_strand_id
1 'polypeptide(L)'
;MTKQQHRIEITTLCRHYQVERTFFSLLSDIGLIETITIQDSLYVDETDIRLIDKIIRLHRELNINPEGIDVIMNLLDRIDDLEQQLTASQNRLGLYENN
;
A
#
# COMPACT_ATOMS: atom_id res chain seq x y z
N MET A 1 20.24 16.09 -14.57
CA MET A 1 19.49 15.03 -15.16
C MET A 1 18.23 14.71 -14.42
N THR A 2 17.14 14.76 -15.10
CA THR A 2 15.88 14.53 -14.46
C THR A 2 15.61 13.06 -14.36
N LYS A 3 15.24 12.65 -13.17
CA LYS A 3 14.71 11.34 -13.00
C LYS A 3 13.39 11.24 -13.68
N GLN A 4 13.24 10.28 -14.52
CA GLN A 4 11.94 9.98 -15.04
C GLN A 4 11.11 9.36 -13.97
N GLN A 5 9.98 9.96 -13.71
CA GLN A 5 9.02 9.40 -12.78
C GLN A 5 8.03 8.57 -13.57
N HIS A 6 7.96 7.30 -13.22
CA HIS A 6 7.03 6.40 -13.87
C HIS A 6 5.69 6.50 -13.17
N ARG A 7 4.71 6.97 -13.89
CA ARG A 7 3.37 7.17 -13.38
C ARG A 7 2.39 6.37 -14.22
N ILE A 8 1.37 5.87 -13.58
CA ILE A 8 0.36 5.07 -14.25
C ILE A 8 -0.97 5.75 -14.06
N GLU A 9 -1.68 5.93 -15.17
CA GLU A 9 -2.97 6.59 -15.14
C GLU A 9 -4.00 5.71 -14.45
N ILE A 10 -4.85 6.33 -13.64
CA ILE A 10 -5.89 5.60 -12.91
C ILE A 10 -6.82 4.86 -13.86
N THR A 11 -7.12 5.46 -15.01
CA THR A 11 -7.98 4.80 -16.01
C THR A 11 -7.40 3.46 -16.45
N THR A 12 -6.07 3.41 -16.60
CA THR A 12 -5.40 2.15 -16.96
C THR A 12 -5.56 1.10 -15.88
N LEU A 13 -5.43 1.51 -14.62
CA LEU A 13 -5.58 0.60 -13.50
C LEU A 13 -7.01 0.12 -13.35
N CYS A 14 -7.98 1.00 -13.56
CA CYS A 14 -9.39 0.62 -13.52
C CYS A 14 -9.68 -0.47 -14.55
N ARG A 15 -9.09 -0.33 -15.73
CA ARG A 15 -9.29 -1.30 -16.79
C ARG A 15 -8.59 -2.62 -16.48
N HIS A 16 -7.37 -2.52 -15.98
CA HIS A 16 -6.56 -3.70 -15.68
C HIS A 16 -7.21 -4.53 -14.56
N TYR A 17 -7.63 -3.88 -13.50
CA TYR A 17 -8.20 -4.57 -12.34
C TYR A 17 -9.71 -4.72 -12.42
N GLN A 18 -10.34 -4.09 -13.41
CA GLN A 18 -11.80 -4.14 -13.56
C GLN A 18 -12.52 -3.60 -12.33
N VAL A 19 -12.07 -2.45 -11.88
CA VAL A 19 -12.70 -1.72 -10.78
C VAL A 19 -13.11 -0.34 -11.27
N GLU A 20 -14.06 0.28 -10.57
CA GLU A 20 -14.55 1.59 -10.94
C GLU A 20 -13.64 2.68 -10.40
N ARG A 21 -13.69 3.85 -11.04
CA ARG A 21 -12.91 4.99 -10.60
C ARG A 21 -13.25 5.39 -9.17
N THR A 22 -14.51 5.21 -8.78
CA THR A 22 -14.94 5.53 -7.43
C THR A 22 -14.18 4.75 -6.37
N PHE A 23 -13.80 3.52 -6.70
CA PHE A 23 -12.98 2.72 -5.78
C PHE A 23 -11.65 3.41 -5.50
N PHE A 24 -10.95 3.83 -6.56
CA PHE A 24 -9.68 4.53 -6.38
C PHE A 24 -9.84 5.88 -5.70
N SER A 25 -10.92 6.59 -6.01
CA SER A 25 -11.20 7.85 -5.33
C SER A 25 -11.37 7.65 -3.83
N LEU A 26 -12.05 6.61 -3.44
CA LEU A 26 -12.25 6.30 -2.04
C LEU A 26 -10.93 5.93 -1.36
N LEU A 27 -10.11 5.13 -2.03
CA LEU A 27 -8.79 4.79 -1.49
C LEU A 27 -7.94 6.04 -1.26
N SER A 28 -8.02 6.98 -2.18
CA SER A 28 -7.31 8.25 -2.06
C SER A 28 -7.86 9.09 -0.92
N ASP A 29 -9.19 9.14 -0.80
CA ASP A 29 -9.86 9.95 0.22
C ASP A 29 -9.50 9.48 1.63
N ILE A 30 -9.36 8.20 1.84
CA ILE A 30 -9.02 7.66 3.17
C ILE A 30 -7.52 7.54 3.37
N GLY A 31 -6.72 7.96 2.39
CA GLY A 31 -5.28 8.01 2.56
C GLY A 31 -4.52 6.73 2.30
N LEU A 32 -5.17 5.72 1.73
CA LEU A 32 -4.49 4.47 1.41
C LEU A 32 -3.54 4.59 0.24
N ILE A 33 -3.87 5.45 -0.72
CA ILE A 33 -3.01 5.72 -1.87
C ILE A 33 -2.93 7.23 -2.07
N GLU A 34 -1.88 7.66 -2.76
CA GLU A 34 -1.74 9.05 -3.18
C GLU A 34 -1.92 9.13 -4.68
N THR A 35 -2.73 10.08 -5.11
CA THR A 35 -2.93 10.30 -6.54
C THR A 35 -2.30 11.64 -6.92
N ILE A 36 -1.85 11.70 -8.17
CA ILE A 36 -1.22 12.89 -8.74
C ILE A 36 -2.08 13.34 -9.89
N THR A 37 -2.46 14.61 -9.88
CA THR A 37 -3.26 15.19 -10.97
C THR A 37 -2.35 15.90 -11.95
N ILE A 38 -2.41 15.51 -13.21
CA ILE A 38 -1.66 16.15 -14.29
C ILE A 38 -2.64 16.36 -15.42
N GLN A 39 -2.89 17.63 -15.76
CA GLN A 39 -3.78 18.01 -16.88
C GLN A 39 -5.11 17.26 -16.81
N ASP A 40 -5.75 17.36 -15.65
CA ASP A 40 -7.08 16.79 -15.40
C ASP A 40 -7.13 15.25 -15.38
N SER A 41 -6.00 14.60 -15.46
CA SER A 41 -5.93 13.14 -15.33
C SER A 41 -5.26 12.77 -14.03
N LEU A 42 -5.72 11.66 -13.45
CA LEU A 42 -5.18 11.16 -12.19
C LEU A 42 -4.20 10.04 -12.45
N TYR A 43 -3.10 10.08 -11.73
CA TYR A 43 -2.03 9.11 -11.85
C TYR A 43 -1.62 8.62 -10.47
N VAL A 44 -1.01 7.44 -10.43
CA VAL A 44 -0.32 6.96 -9.23
C VAL A 44 1.13 6.69 -9.60
N ASP A 45 1.99 6.71 -8.59
CA ASP A 45 3.39 6.38 -8.78
C ASP A 45 3.53 4.87 -9.01
N GLU A 46 4.42 4.50 -9.89
CA GLU A 46 4.67 3.10 -10.20
C GLU A 46 5.09 2.31 -8.97
N THR A 47 5.77 2.96 -8.03
CA THR A 47 6.19 2.29 -6.80
C THR A 47 5.03 1.86 -5.92
N ASP A 48 3.84 2.41 -6.15
CA ASP A 48 2.66 2.08 -5.34
C ASP A 48 1.87 0.90 -5.91
N ILE A 49 2.31 0.33 -7.02
CA ILE A 49 1.56 -0.75 -7.67
C ILE A 49 1.45 -1.99 -6.79
N ARG A 50 2.51 -2.32 -6.06
CA ARG A 50 2.46 -3.47 -5.16
C ARG A 50 1.43 -3.29 -4.06
N LEU A 51 1.36 -2.08 -3.52
CA LEU A 51 0.38 -1.75 -2.51
C LEU A 51 -1.03 -1.83 -3.08
N ILE A 52 -1.23 -1.28 -4.27
CA ILE A 52 -2.53 -1.29 -4.93
C ILE A 52 -2.98 -2.72 -5.22
N ASP A 53 -2.07 -3.56 -5.70
CA ASP A 53 -2.38 -4.96 -5.96
C ASP A 53 -2.84 -5.66 -4.68
N LYS A 54 -2.15 -5.41 -3.58
CA LYS A 54 -2.50 -6.00 -2.28
C LYS A 54 -3.87 -5.52 -1.81
N ILE A 55 -4.15 -4.24 -1.96
CA ILE A 55 -5.43 -3.66 -1.58
C ILE A 55 -6.56 -4.31 -2.37
N ILE A 56 -6.36 -4.46 -3.68
CA ILE A 56 -7.40 -5.03 -4.54
C ILE A 56 -7.63 -6.50 -4.22
N ARG A 57 -6.57 -7.23 -3.90
CA ARG A 57 -6.72 -8.63 -3.49
C ARG A 57 -7.52 -8.75 -2.20
N LEU A 58 -7.22 -7.93 -1.22
CA LEU A 58 -7.98 -7.94 0.04
C LEU A 58 -9.45 -7.63 -0.22
N HIS A 59 -9.70 -6.68 -1.11
CA HIS A 59 -11.06 -6.31 -1.44
C HIS A 59 -11.81 -7.44 -2.14
N ARG A 60 -11.17 -8.06 -3.11
CA ARG A 60 -11.83 -9.08 -3.94
C ARG A 60 -11.89 -10.44 -3.29
N GLU A 61 -10.77 -10.88 -2.73
CA GLU A 61 -10.70 -12.25 -2.22
C GLU A 61 -11.33 -12.38 -0.86
N LEU A 62 -11.24 -11.34 -0.04
CA LEU A 62 -11.77 -11.37 1.32
C LEU A 62 -12.98 -10.47 1.52
N ASN A 63 -13.40 -9.80 0.45
CA ASN A 63 -14.57 -8.91 0.50
C ASN A 63 -14.49 -7.86 1.60
N ILE A 64 -13.30 -7.29 1.76
CA ILE A 64 -13.07 -6.26 2.76
C ILE A 64 -13.25 -4.90 2.11
N ASN A 65 -14.01 -4.01 2.75
CA ASN A 65 -14.21 -2.68 2.21
C ASN A 65 -12.96 -1.82 2.42
N PRO A 66 -12.84 -0.68 1.71
CA PRO A 66 -11.64 0.15 1.81
C PRO A 66 -11.32 0.61 3.23
N GLU A 67 -12.33 0.93 4.02
CA GLU A 67 -12.10 1.34 5.40
C GLU A 67 -11.49 0.20 6.22
N GLY A 68 -11.97 -1.01 6.00
CA GLY A 68 -11.38 -2.19 6.67
C GLY A 68 -9.98 -2.47 6.19
N ILE A 69 -9.71 -2.25 4.91
CA ILE A 69 -8.37 -2.41 4.38
C ILE A 69 -7.41 -1.42 5.03
N ASP A 70 -7.87 -0.19 5.25
CA ASP A 70 -7.06 0.81 5.93
C ASP A 70 -6.64 0.33 7.33
N VAL A 71 -7.58 -0.22 8.08
CA VAL A 71 -7.28 -0.77 9.39
C VAL A 71 -6.27 -1.92 9.28
N ILE A 72 -6.48 -2.81 8.33
CA ILE A 72 -5.59 -3.96 8.14
C ILE A 72 -4.17 -3.50 7.81
N MET A 73 -4.03 -2.54 6.91
CA MET A 73 -2.72 -2.06 6.52
C MET A 73 -1.99 -1.43 7.69
N ASN A 74 -2.71 -0.66 8.50
CA ASN A 74 -2.14 -0.06 9.70
C ASN A 74 -1.71 -1.13 10.71
N LEU A 75 -2.52 -2.17 10.88
CA LEU A 75 -2.17 -3.25 11.79
C LEU A 75 -0.97 -4.04 11.29
N LEU A 76 -0.88 -4.27 9.99
CA LEU A 76 0.26 -4.97 9.41
C LEU A 76 1.55 -4.19 9.62
N ASP A 77 1.49 -2.86 9.48
CA ASP A 77 2.65 -2.02 9.75
C ASP A 77 3.09 -2.12 11.21
N ARG A 78 2.12 -2.15 12.13
CA ARG A 78 2.43 -2.27 13.55
C ARG A 78 3.02 -3.63 13.87
N ILE A 79 2.50 -4.68 13.25
CA ILE A 79 3.04 -6.03 13.43
C ILE A 79 4.49 -6.07 12.94
N ASP A 80 4.76 -5.47 11.78
CA ASP A 80 6.10 -5.43 11.24
C ASP A 80 7.07 -4.71 12.19
N ASP A 81 6.63 -3.57 12.73
CA ASP A 81 7.44 -2.82 13.68
C ASP A 81 7.73 -3.64 14.93
N LEU A 82 6.70 -4.31 15.46
CA LEU A 82 6.87 -5.12 16.66
C LEU A 82 7.79 -6.30 16.40
N GLU A 83 7.69 -6.92 15.23
CA GLU A 83 8.57 -8.01 14.86
C GLU A 83 10.02 -7.55 14.78
N GLN A 84 10.24 -6.36 14.22
CA GLN A 84 11.58 -5.80 14.15
C GLN A 84 12.15 -5.51 15.54
N GLN A 85 11.32 -4.98 16.41
CA GLN A 85 11.73 -4.71 17.78
C GLN A 85 12.06 -6.00 18.53
N LEU A 86 11.24 -7.01 18.32
CA LEU A 86 11.47 -8.31 18.95
C LEU A 86 12.78 -8.93 18.46
N THR A 87 13.01 -8.90 17.16
CA THR A 87 14.24 -9.42 16.58
C THR A 87 15.46 -8.70 17.15
N ALA A 88 15.39 -7.38 17.26
CA ALA A 88 16.49 -6.60 17.81
C ALA A 88 16.76 -6.97 19.27
N SER A 89 15.69 -7.15 20.07
CA SER A 89 15.83 -7.58 21.46
C SER A 89 16.44 -8.96 21.58
N GLN A 90 15.97 -9.89 20.75
CA GLN A 90 16.49 -11.24 20.76
C GLN A 90 17.95 -11.27 20.35
N ASN A 91 18.33 -10.46 19.37
CA ASN A 91 19.72 -10.39 18.94
C ASN A 91 20.61 -9.85 20.05
N ARG A 92 20.15 -8.87 20.80
CA ARG A 92 20.90 -8.35 21.93
C ARG A 92 21.05 -9.37 23.03
N LEU A 93 19.97 -10.08 23.33
CA LEU A 93 20.04 -11.17 24.31
C LEU A 93 20.99 -12.25 23.86
N GLY A 94 20.94 -12.61 22.57
CA GLY A 94 21.83 -13.61 22.02
C GLY A 94 23.29 -13.24 22.18
N LEU A 95 23.62 -11.95 22.06
CA LEU A 95 24.97 -11.50 22.27
C LEU A 95 25.46 -11.77 23.69
N TYR A 96 24.57 -11.70 24.67
CA TYR A 96 24.93 -11.92 26.04
C TYR A 96 24.87 -13.40 26.43
N GLU A 97 23.97 -14.14 25.82
CA GLU A 97 23.72 -15.54 26.20
C GLU A 97 24.66 -16.53 25.52
N ASN A 98 25.18 -16.15 24.36
CA ASN A 98 26.00 -17.07 23.56
C ASN A 98 27.49 -16.92 23.81
N ASN A 99 27.86 -16.38 24.90
CA ASN A 99 29.30 -16.21 25.21
C ASN A 99 29.96 -17.51 25.73
#